data_3a7c79a70b088ebff2de778afaa69e0c
#
_entry.id   3a7c79a70b088ebff2de778afaa69e0c
#
_cell.length_a   1.000
_cell.length_b   1.000
_cell.length_c   1.000
_cell.angle_alpha   90.00
_cell.angle_beta   90.00
_cell.angle_gamma   90.00
#
_symmetry.space_group_name_H-M   'P 1'
#
loop_
_entity.id
_entity.type
_entity.pdbx_description
1 polymer ?
#
loop_
_entity_poly.entity_id
_entity_poly.type
_entity_poly.pdbx_seq_one_letter_code
_entity_poly.pdbx_strand_id
1 'polypeptide(L)'
;MNGNQLNRPLFSLKQSILRMSKPGKEDFYAFLQKMKNDMNEGLEREDDAYFELNAKALIGDPQAVSFFMNEIEKYLRKTPFTGKVPEAYRTVAEALYHEWKGFGPAYRWFTDRAYSESTGLQMIGKQIFYNHKGEFVGYPYEMPSLDRVEQLKRSLLKSDPNKKLNKDNPSVEFKMDDPLWPGRFIRLAIWVSPRVWDGFTTISLRRQVVEFLSLEDQAGTECIPAEAVEMIRALSSTFRNTIIAGAVGSGKTTFANTIVGEQLLGSSSCMGVVMIEKHPESILPYQIKGHRIIPIQAANEELMEVGVESLRHDPNILYMTEMRYNEWEFYLWSGEKGYDGITGTFHTVDSEDIPYQGAFAVSTRIGGSLKGHLISALKSCELVFILESVPNGKKRLTRISEVFYDEEKNSVFANDLMRWEPQKMCWSYNDKLTKNLILKMTRKNEQATQLLQKELGRLATAQPMDQPIKESLKSKIVLNE
;
A
#
# COMPACT_ATOMS: atom_id res chain seq x y z
N MET A 1 54.91 -13.86 24.26
CA MET A 1 54.93 -14.61 22.97
C MET A 1 53.71 -14.16 22.17
N ASN A 2 53.99 -13.50 21.03
CA ASN A 2 53.16 -13.20 19.85
C ASN A 2 51.71 -12.71 20.05
N GLY A 3 51.37 -11.48 19.97
CA GLY A 3 51.55 -10.40 19.01
C GLY A 3 50.90 -10.66 17.66
N ASN A 4 49.55 -10.43 17.51
CA ASN A 4 48.93 -10.23 16.19
C ASN A 4 48.23 -8.86 16.17
N GLN A 5 48.92 -7.89 15.61
CA GLN A 5 48.40 -6.60 15.20
C GLN A 5 47.52 -6.81 13.97
N LEU A 6 46.21 -6.58 14.10
CA LEU A 6 45.31 -6.43 12.98
C LEU A 6 45.59 -5.09 12.30
N ASN A 7 46.32 -5.13 11.19
CA ASN A 7 46.46 -4.03 10.25
C ASN A 7 45.09 -3.63 9.70
N ARG A 8 44.57 -2.49 10.12
CA ARG A 8 43.47 -1.80 9.45
C ARG A 8 44.03 -1.12 8.19
N PRO A 9 43.49 -1.36 6.98
CA PRO A 9 43.85 -0.53 5.85
C PRO A 9 43.19 0.84 6.03
N LEU A 10 44.02 1.86 6.19
CA LEU A 10 43.66 3.27 6.01
C LEU A 10 43.20 3.45 4.55
N PHE A 11 41.90 3.51 4.34
CA PHE A 11 41.36 3.97 3.06
C PHE A 11 41.73 5.44 2.87
N SER A 12 42.76 5.67 2.10
CA SER A 12 43.17 7.01 1.71
C SER A 12 42.14 7.59 0.74
N LEU A 13 41.57 8.71 1.14
CA LEU A 13 40.66 9.56 0.34
C LEU A 13 41.32 10.10 -0.96
N LYS A 14 42.55 9.71 -1.27
CA LYS A 14 43.29 10.17 -2.45
C LYS A 14 43.24 9.26 -3.68
N GLN A 15 42.60 8.09 -3.60
CA GLN A 15 42.54 7.16 -4.77
C GLN A 15 41.28 7.26 -5.65
N SER A 16 40.31 8.10 -5.32
CA SER A 16 39.15 8.33 -6.18
C SER A 16 39.34 9.41 -7.26
N ILE A 17 40.51 10.05 -7.34
CA ILE A 17 40.72 11.20 -8.25
C ILE A 17 41.57 10.83 -9.48
N LEU A 18 42.18 9.67 -9.54
CA LEU A 18 43.09 9.30 -10.63
C LEU A 18 42.73 7.94 -11.29
N ARG A 19 41.54 7.83 -11.89
CA ARG A 19 41.46 7.09 -13.14
C ARG A 19 41.75 8.07 -14.26
N MET A 20 43.02 8.17 -14.60
CA MET A 20 43.47 8.89 -15.80
C MET A 20 42.72 8.33 -17.00
N SER A 21 41.75 9.08 -17.52
CA SER A 21 41.20 8.89 -18.85
C SER A 21 42.33 8.93 -19.88
N LYS A 22 42.29 8.03 -20.85
CA LYS A 22 43.19 8.11 -22.04
C LYS A 22 43.08 9.51 -22.63
N PRO A 23 44.18 10.14 -23.03
CA PRO A 23 44.12 11.48 -23.62
C PRO A 23 43.24 11.45 -24.86
N GLY A 24 42.10 12.20 -24.84
CA GLY A 24 41.24 12.40 -25.99
C GLY A 24 39.71 12.25 -25.78
N LYS A 25 39.23 11.77 -24.65
CA LYS A 25 37.78 11.71 -24.40
C LYS A 25 37.41 12.48 -23.14
N GLU A 26 36.49 13.43 -23.28
CA GLU A 26 35.96 14.25 -22.21
C GLU A 26 35.21 13.37 -21.18
N ASP A 27 35.47 13.60 -19.88
CA ASP A 27 34.78 12.90 -18.80
C ASP A 27 33.37 13.44 -18.63
N PHE A 28 32.38 12.58 -18.58
CA PHE A 28 30.96 12.96 -18.49
C PHE A 28 30.64 13.75 -17.22
N TYR A 29 31.15 13.33 -16.07
CA TYR A 29 30.84 14.00 -14.80
C TYR A 29 31.54 15.35 -14.65
N ALA A 30 32.73 15.49 -15.22
CA ALA A 30 33.43 16.78 -15.33
C ALA A 30 32.63 17.74 -16.24
N PHE A 31 32.15 17.25 -17.38
CA PHE A 31 31.28 18.03 -18.27
C PHE A 31 29.96 18.43 -17.63
N LEU A 32 29.30 17.50 -16.92
CA LEU A 32 28.09 17.77 -16.17
C LEU A 32 28.32 18.88 -15.11
N GLN A 33 29.42 18.82 -14.39
CA GLN A 33 29.73 19.85 -13.39
C GLN A 33 29.98 21.21 -14.01
N LYS A 34 30.72 21.25 -15.14
CA LYS A 34 30.90 22.47 -15.93
C LYS A 34 29.57 23.05 -16.38
N MET A 35 28.70 22.21 -16.98
CA MET A 35 27.36 22.63 -17.40
C MET A 35 26.54 23.20 -16.24
N LYS A 36 26.57 22.54 -15.07
CA LYS A 36 25.86 23.04 -13.87
C LYS A 36 26.35 24.42 -13.45
N ASN A 37 27.66 24.64 -13.44
CA ASN A 37 28.24 25.93 -13.08
C ASN A 37 27.85 27.01 -14.09
N ASP A 38 28.05 26.76 -15.38
CA ASP A 38 27.72 27.69 -16.46
C ASP A 38 26.22 28.07 -16.48
N MET A 39 25.36 27.10 -16.19
CA MET A 39 23.89 27.32 -16.15
C MET A 39 23.43 28.02 -14.87
N ASN A 40 24.06 27.75 -13.72
CA ASN A 40 23.74 28.42 -12.46
C ASN A 40 24.14 29.89 -12.48
N GLU A 41 25.32 30.25 -13.06
CA GLU A 41 25.74 31.63 -13.25
C GLU A 41 24.76 32.43 -14.14
N GLY A 42 24.07 31.77 -15.07
CA GLY A 42 23.05 32.37 -15.93
C GLY A 42 21.63 32.43 -15.33
N LEU A 43 21.36 31.67 -14.24
CA LEU A 43 20.06 31.46 -13.65
C LEU A 43 19.98 31.89 -12.17
N GLU A 44 20.86 32.79 -11.71
CA GLU A 44 20.71 33.48 -10.41
C GLU A 44 19.45 34.35 -10.41
N ARG A 45 18.31 33.71 -10.49
CA ARG A 45 17.02 34.30 -10.20
C ARG A 45 16.48 33.63 -8.96
N GLU A 46 16.45 34.37 -7.87
CA GLU A 46 15.64 34.13 -6.68
C GLU A 46 14.15 34.26 -7.05
N ASP A 47 13.69 33.44 -7.99
CA ASP A 47 12.32 33.45 -8.45
C ASP A 47 11.62 32.18 -7.93
N ASP A 48 10.60 32.34 -7.09
CA ASP A 48 9.81 31.24 -6.53
C ASP A 48 9.31 30.29 -7.64
N ALA A 49 9.04 30.81 -8.83
CA ALA A 49 8.67 30.03 -10.00
C ALA A 49 9.76 29.05 -10.45
N TYR A 50 11.04 29.42 -10.35
CA TYR A 50 12.15 28.53 -10.68
C TYR A 50 12.33 27.42 -9.64
N PHE A 51 12.10 27.71 -8.35
CA PHE A 51 12.10 26.70 -7.29
C PHE A 51 10.99 25.67 -7.50
N GLU A 52 9.78 26.13 -7.81
CA GLU A 52 8.65 25.26 -8.13
C GLU A 52 8.92 24.40 -9.36
N LEU A 53 9.50 24.97 -10.42
CA LEU A 53 9.86 24.25 -11.63
C LEU A 53 10.93 23.17 -11.36
N ASN A 54 11.91 23.46 -10.49
CA ASN A 54 12.91 22.46 -10.08
C ASN A 54 12.28 21.28 -9.32
N ALA A 55 11.34 21.54 -8.42
CA ALA A 55 10.65 20.48 -7.70
C ALA A 55 9.80 19.63 -8.67
N LYS A 56 9.09 20.26 -9.59
CA LYS A 56 8.30 19.60 -10.64
C LYS A 56 9.16 18.79 -11.62
N ALA A 57 10.37 19.25 -11.95
CA ALA A 57 11.27 18.51 -12.83
C ALA A 57 11.66 17.14 -12.27
N LEU A 58 11.90 17.05 -10.95
CA LEU A 58 12.25 15.78 -10.32
C LEU A 58 11.15 14.73 -10.46
N ILE A 59 9.90 15.13 -10.26
CA ILE A 59 8.73 14.23 -10.35
C ILE A 59 8.25 13.99 -11.78
N GLY A 60 8.96 14.50 -12.78
CA GLY A 60 8.68 14.24 -14.19
C GLY A 60 7.53 15.05 -14.79
N ASP A 61 7.19 16.21 -14.21
CA ASP A 61 6.20 17.11 -14.78
C ASP A 61 6.58 17.47 -16.24
N PRO A 62 5.70 17.27 -17.22
CA PRO A 62 6.04 17.42 -18.64
C PRO A 62 6.54 18.82 -19.01
N GLN A 63 6.02 19.87 -18.40
CA GLN A 63 6.43 21.26 -18.67
C GLN A 63 7.82 21.53 -18.11
N ALA A 64 8.06 21.11 -16.87
CA ALA A 64 9.35 21.26 -16.22
C ALA A 64 10.44 20.43 -16.92
N VAL A 65 10.14 19.17 -17.28
CA VAL A 65 11.05 18.32 -18.06
C VAL A 65 11.40 18.99 -19.38
N SER A 66 10.40 19.44 -20.14
CA SER A 66 10.59 20.10 -21.43
C SER A 66 11.45 21.37 -21.31
N PHE A 67 11.21 22.17 -20.28
CA PHE A 67 12.01 23.36 -20.03
C PHE A 67 13.49 23.03 -19.84
N PHE A 68 13.83 22.14 -18.90
CA PHE A 68 15.22 21.79 -18.63
C PHE A 68 15.88 21.04 -19.78
N MET A 69 15.15 20.18 -20.49
CA MET A 69 15.68 19.50 -21.68
C MET A 69 16.03 20.51 -22.78
N ASN A 70 15.16 21.51 -23.02
CA ASN A 70 15.45 22.56 -23.99
C ASN A 70 16.70 23.39 -23.61
N GLU A 71 16.88 23.71 -22.34
CA GLU A 71 18.06 24.45 -21.87
C GLU A 71 19.34 23.60 -22.02
N ILE A 72 19.28 22.30 -21.68
CA ILE A 72 20.39 21.35 -21.89
C ILE A 72 20.74 21.26 -23.40
N GLU A 73 19.74 21.13 -24.27
CA GLU A 73 19.98 21.09 -25.72
C GLU A 73 20.60 22.38 -26.26
N LYS A 74 20.14 23.54 -25.79
CA LYS A 74 20.77 24.83 -26.13
C LYS A 74 22.23 24.89 -25.68
N TYR A 75 22.54 24.38 -24.49
CA TYR A 75 23.90 24.30 -23.99
C TYR A 75 24.76 23.36 -24.86
N LEU A 76 24.25 22.17 -25.17
CA LEU A 76 24.94 21.19 -26.01
C LEU A 76 25.22 21.69 -27.45
N ARG A 77 24.37 22.57 -28.01
CA ARG A 77 24.63 23.22 -29.30
C ARG A 77 25.81 24.19 -29.24
N LYS A 78 26.02 24.84 -28.09
CA LYS A 78 27.16 25.77 -27.90
C LYS A 78 28.41 25.05 -27.46
N THR A 79 28.26 24.01 -26.64
CA THR A 79 29.35 23.25 -26.05
C THR A 79 29.08 21.75 -26.25
N PRO A 80 29.44 21.19 -27.41
CA PRO A 80 29.16 19.78 -27.69
C PRO A 80 29.96 18.85 -26.78
N PHE A 81 29.33 17.81 -26.25
CA PHE A 81 29.99 16.74 -25.49
C PHE A 81 30.59 15.72 -26.46
N THR A 82 31.85 15.38 -26.29
CA THR A 82 32.59 14.44 -27.18
C THR A 82 32.99 13.13 -26.48
N GLY A 83 32.63 12.99 -25.20
CA GLY A 83 32.98 11.83 -24.38
C GLY A 83 32.03 10.64 -24.55
N LYS A 84 32.20 9.62 -23.69
CA LYS A 84 31.29 8.46 -23.60
C LYS A 84 30.13 8.77 -22.67
N VAL A 85 28.91 8.63 -23.17
CA VAL A 85 27.68 8.71 -22.34
C VAL A 85 27.64 7.49 -21.41
N PRO A 86 27.29 7.64 -20.12
CA PRO A 86 27.13 6.51 -19.22
C PRO A 86 26.04 5.53 -19.73
N GLU A 87 26.28 4.23 -19.55
CA GLU A 87 25.46 3.16 -20.16
C GLU A 87 24.00 3.12 -19.71
N ALA A 88 23.71 3.74 -18.57
CA ALA A 88 22.36 3.88 -18.07
C ALA A 88 21.44 4.71 -18.98
N TYR A 89 22.00 5.56 -19.87
CA TYR A 89 21.26 6.55 -20.64
C TYR A 89 21.40 6.33 -22.15
N ARG A 90 20.37 6.75 -22.89
CA ARG A 90 20.32 6.61 -24.35
C ARG A 90 21.02 7.77 -25.07
N THR A 91 20.93 8.99 -24.50
CA THR A 91 21.49 10.21 -25.08
C THR A 91 22.24 11.03 -24.04
N VAL A 92 23.13 11.92 -24.50
CA VAL A 92 23.83 12.83 -23.61
C VAL A 92 22.87 13.81 -22.90
N ALA A 93 21.86 14.30 -23.60
CA ALA A 93 20.88 15.21 -23.03
C ALA A 93 20.07 14.52 -21.90
N GLU A 94 19.63 13.28 -22.13
CA GLU A 94 18.97 12.45 -21.12
C GLU A 94 19.86 12.22 -19.90
N ALA A 95 21.13 11.86 -20.12
CA ALA A 95 22.10 11.68 -19.05
C ALA A 95 22.30 12.94 -18.23
N LEU A 96 22.51 14.09 -18.86
CA LEU A 96 22.67 15.37 -18.20
C LEU A 96 21.43 15.75 -17.39
N TYR A 97 20.25 15.56 -17.96
CA TYR A 97 18.98 15.84 -17.28
C TYR A 97 18.81 14.98 -16.03
N HIS A 98 18.91 13.66 -16.14
CA HIS A 98 18.66 12.76 -15.03
C HIS A 98 19.74 12.82 -13.95
N GLU A 99 20.99 13.11 -14.30
CA GLU A 99 22.07 13.34 -13.33
C GLU A 99 22.01 14.73 -12.68
N TRP A 100 21.34 15.68 -13.29
CA TRP A 100 21.16 17.02 -12.73
C TRP A 100 19.85 17.17 -11.95
N LYS A 101 18.72 16.85 -12.57
CA LYS A 101 17.38 17.15 -12.06
C LYS A 101 16.54 15.91 -11.71
N GLY A 102 16.82 14.76 -12.31
CA GLY A 102 16.02 13.56 -12.18
C GLY A 102 16.57 12.52 -11.20
N PHE A 103 16.12 11.29 -11.34
CA PHE A 103 16.46 10.16 -10.46
C PHE A 103 17.80 9.47 -10.77
N GLY A 104 18.68 10.09 -11.58
CA GLY A 104 19.91 9.45 -12.03
C GLY A 104 19.62 8.16 -12.80
N PRO A 105 20.44 7.10 -12.65
CA PRO A 105 20.27 5.84 -13.37
C PRO A 105 18.93 5.14 -13.14
N ALA A 106 18.25 5.43 -12.03
CA ALA A 106 16.95 4.82 -11.70
C ALA A 106 15.78 5.37 -12.53
N TYR A 107 15.98 6.39 -13.35
CA TYR A 107 14.91 7.10 -14.09
C TYR A 107 14.01 6.18 -14.91
N ARG A 108 14.54 5.08 -15.46
CA ARG A 108 13.77 4.14 -16.27
C ARG A 108 12.65 3.46 -15.50
N TRP A 109 12.83 3.25 -14.20
CA TRP A 109 11.76 2.71 -13.37
C TRP A 109 10.52 3.60 -13.37
N PHE A 110 10.69 4.92 -13.59
CA PHE A 110 9.60 5.90 -13.65
C PHE A 110 9.08 6.17 -15.06
N THR A 111 9.84 5.84 -16.10
CA THR A 111 9.53 6.26 -17.47
C THR A 111 9.40 5.12 -18.48
N ASP A 112 9.96 3.94 -18.17
CA ASP A 112 9.96 2.81 -19.10
C ASP A 112 8.85 1.81 -18.72
N ARG A 113 7.99 1.50 -19.69
CA ARG A 113 6.90 0.54 -19.53
C ARG A 113 7.37 -0.86 -19.12
N ALA A 114 8.63 -1.21 -19.35
CA ALA A 114 9.21 -2.46 -18.86
C ALA A 114 9.17 -2.60 -17.33
N TYR A 115 9.06 -1.49 -16.61
CA TYR A 115 8.94 -1.45 -15.15
C TYR A 115 7.51 -1.12 -14.67
N SER A 116 6.52 -1.10 -15.55
CA SER A 116 5.15 -0.71 -15.19
C SER A 116 4.51 -1.61 -14.12
N GLU A 117 4.88 -2.90 -14.12
CA GLU A 117 4.40 -3.88 -13.14
C GLU A 117 5.25 -3.92 -11.85
N SER A 118 6.36 -3.19 -11.82
CA SER A 118 7.22 -3.14 -10.65
C SER A 118 6.59 -2.28 -9.57
N THR A 119 6.32 -2.87 -8.42
CA THR A 119 5.67 -2.22 -7.29
C THR A 119 6.64 -1.54 -6.34
N GLY A 120 7.95 -1.70 -6.50
CA GLY A 120 8.92 -1.13 -5.58
C GLY A 120 10.29 -0.88 -6.19
N LEU A 121 10.92 0.22 -5.74
CA LEU A 121 12.31 0.54 -5.99
C LEU A 121 12.96 0.90 -4.64
N GLN A 122 14.16 0.39 -4.37
CA GLN A 122 14.94 0.74 -3.19
C GLN A 122 16.35 1.17 -3.59
N MET A 123 16.79 2.27 -3.00
CA MET A 123 18.18 2.71 -3.03
C MET A 123 18.76 2.57 -1.63
N ILE A 124 19.86 1.82 -1.48
CA ILE A 124 20.58 1.60 -0.22
C ILE A 124 22.02 2.03 -0.46
N GLY A 125 22.39 3.21 0.06
CA GLY A 125 23.61 3.86 -0.38
C GLY A 125 23.58 4.05 -1.90
N LYS A 126 24.56 3.52 -2.61
CA LYS A 126 24.61 3.59 -4.09
C LYS A 126 23.86 2.49 -4.81
N GLN A 127 23.59 1.38 -4.14
CA GLN A 127 22.93 0.22 -4.74
C GLN A 127 21.46 0.49 -4.98
N ILE A 128 20.95 0.00 -6.12
CA ILE A 128 19.54 0.13 -6.50
C ILE A 128 18.96 -1.27 -6.68
N PHE A 129 17.79 -1.49 -6.12
CA PHE A 129 17.00 -2.71 -6.25
C PHE A 129 15.59 -2.36 -6.70
N TYR A 130 14.94 -3.25 -7.44
CA TYR A 130 13.54 -3.08 -7.82
C TYR A 130 12.76 -4.38 -7.65
N ASN A 131 11.47 -4.25 -7.39
CA ASN A 131 10.58 -5.40 -7.30
C ASN A 131 10.26 -5.93 -8.71
N HIS A 132 10.58 -7.18 -8.95
CA HIS A 132 10.24 -7.91 -10.16
C HIS A 132 9.39 -9.13 -9.78
N LYS A 133 8.12 -9.13 -10.18
CA LYS A 133 7.17 -10.23 -9.91
C LYS A 133 7.09 -10.67 -8.44
N GLY A 134 7.18 -9.72 -7.52
CA GLY A 134 7.09 -9.97 -6.08
C GLY A 134 8.42 -10.11 -5.34
N GLU A 135 9.55 -10.22 -6.04
CA GLU A 135 10.89 -10.33 -5.46
C GLU A 135 11.74 -9.09 -5.76
N PHE A 136 12.59 -8.69 -4.81
CA PHE A 136 13.56 -7.64 -5.06
C PHE A 136 14.81 -8.20 -5.73
N VAL A 137 15.16 -7.63 -6.87
CA VAL A 137 16.37 -7.97 -7.65
C VAL A 137 17.24 -6.75 -7.83
N GLY A 138 18.53 -6.95 -8.09
CA GLY A 138 19.46 -5.86 -8.36
C GLY A 138 19.08 -5.10 -9.64
N TYR A 139 19.08 -3.77 -9.58
CA TYR A 139 18.93 -2.93 -10.75
C TYR A 139 20.23 -2.95 -11.58
N PRO A 140 20.18 -2.84 -12.90
CA PRO A 140 21.37 -2.94 -13.74
C PRO A 140 22.47 -1.90 -13.50
N TYR A 141 22.12 -0.79 -12.84
CA TYR A 141 23.00 0.36 -12.61
C TYR A 141 22.97 0.77 -11.14
N GLU A 142 24.06 1.41 -10.67
CA GLU A 142 24.16 2.01 -9.34
C GLU A 142 24.17 3.54 -9.43
N MET A 143 23.88 4.21 -8.32
CA MET A 143 24.09 5.66 -8.21
C MET A 143 25.59 5.97 -8.34
N PRO A 144 25.97 7.05 -9.06
CA PRO A 144 27.37 7.34 -9.36
C PRO A 144 28.19 7.65 -8.10
N SER A 145 27.57 8.25 -7.07
CA SER A 145 28.24 8.57 -5.82
C SER A 145 27.22 8.70 -4.67
N LEU A 146 27.71 8.66 -3.42
CA LEU A 146 26.89 8.97 -2.24
C LEU A 146 26.44 10.43 -2.25
N ASP A 147 27.27 11.35 -2.74
CA ASP A 147 26.89 12.77 -2.90
C ASP A 147 25.68 12.92 -3.83
N ARG A 148 25.61 12.10 -4.89
CA ARG A 148 24.45 12.11 -5.79
C ARG A 148 23.19 11.59 -5.10
N VAL A 149 23.31 10.60 -4.23
CA VAL A 149 22.20 10.11 -3.38
C VAL A 149 21.73 11.21 -2.43
N GLU A 150 22.67 11.92 -1.80
CA GLU A 150 22.36 13.05 -0.92
C GLU A 150 21.69 14.23 -1.67
N GLN A 151 22.11 14.51 -2.90
CA GLN A 151 21.44 15.51 -3.76
C GLN A 151 20.00 15.08 -4.10
N LEU A 152 19.80 13.82 -4.49
CA LEU A 152 18.47 13.28 -4.77
C LEU A 152 17.56 13.38 -3.53
N LYS A 153 18.06 12.97 -2.36
CA LYS A 153 17.34 13.10 -1.09
C LYS A 153 16.90 14.54 -0.83
N ARG A 154 17.83 15.52 -0.98
CA ARG A 154 17.49 16.93 -0.78
C ARG A 154 16.44 17.42 -1.78
N SER A 155 16.52 16.98 -3.02
CA SER A 155 15.52 17.34 -4.05
C SER A 155 14.14 16.77 -3.74
N LEU A 156 14.08 15.52 -3.28
CA LEU A 156 12.83 14.88 -2.84
C LEU A 156 12.19 15.61 -1.65
N LEU A 157 12.98 16.02 -0.66
CA LEU A 157 12.48 16.76 0.50
C LEU A 157 11.94 18.15 0.15
N LYS A 158 12.48 18.80 -0.89
CA LYS A 158 11.98 20.10 -1.35
C LYS A 158 10.56 20.04 -1.95
N SER A 159 10.11 18.86 -2.38
CA SER A 159 8.74 18.67 -2.89
C SER A 159 7.67 18.78 -1.80
N ASP A 160 8.04 18.63 -0.51
CA ASP A 160 7.13 18.81 0.62
C ASP A 160 7.84 19.62 1.74
N PRO A 161 7.69 20.95 1.76
CA PRO A 161 8.37 21.84 2.73
C PRO A 161 8.05 21.53 4.20
N ASN A 162 6.94 20.85 4.48
CA ASN A 162 6.54 20.48 5.84
C ASN A 162 7.33 19.29 6.39
N LYS A 163 8.08 18.59 5.55
CA LYS A 163 8.87 17.41 5.94
C LYS A 163 10.27 17.81 6.38
N LYS A 164 10.62 17.43 7.60
CA LYS A 164 11.96 17.63 8.17
C LYS A 164 12.66 16.28 8.31
N LEU A 165 13.88 16.19 7.78
CA LEU A 165 14.73 15.00 7.88
C LEU A 165 16.10 15.45 8.41
N ASN A 166 16.41 15.03 9.64
CA ASN A 166 17.65 15.35 10.35
C ASN A 166 17.95 14.25 11.38
N LYS A 167 18.95 14.46 12.25
CA LYS A 167 19.31 13.48 13.28
C LYS A 167 18.20 13.23 14.31
N ASP A 168 17.39 14.22 14.61
CA ASP A 168 16.27 14.11 15.57
C ASP A 168 15.07 13.45 14.91
N ASN A 169 14.86 13.68 13.61
CA ASN A 169 13.85 13.05 12.78
C ASN A 169 14.51 12.29 11.63
N PRO A 170 15.09 11.08 11.90
CA PRO A 170 15.92 10.36 10.92
C PRO A 170 15.13 9.57 9.89
N SER A 171 13.81 9.72 9.85
CA SER A 171 12.94 9.10 8.87
C SER A 171 11.81 10.04 8.46
N VAL A 172 11.43 9.96 7.18
CA VAL A 172 10.30 10.72 6.63
C VAL A 172 9.57 9.85 5.61
N GLU A 173 8.25 10.02 5.58
CA GLU A 173 7.39 9.39 4.57
C GLU A 173 6.53 10.48 3.90
N PHE A 174 6.37 10.39 2.59
CA PHE A 174 5.51 11.24 1.79
C PHE A 174 5.12 10.56 0.47
N LYS A 175 4.33 11.23 -0.35
CA LYS A 175 3.89 10.72 -1.65
C LYS A 175 4.32 11.66 -2.77
N MET A 176 4.52 11.12 -3.95
CA MET A 176 4.67 11.85 -5.21
C MET A 176 3.78 11.24 -6.28
N ASP A 177 3.39 12.04 -7.27
CA ASP A 177 2.67 11.50 -8.43
C ASP A 177 3.54 10.49 -9.18
N ASP A 178 2.91 9.44 -9.73
CA ASP A 178 3.61 8.46 -10.54
C ASP A 178 3.70 8.97 -11.99
N PRO A 179 4.89 9.30 -12.52
CA PRO A 179 5.02 9.80 -13.88
C PRO A 179 4.57 8.80 -14.95
N LEU A 180 4.61 7.50 -14.64
CA LEU A 180 4.22 6.44 -15.57
C LEU A 180 2.70 6.23 -15.61
N TRP A 181 2.01 6.55 -14.53
CA TRP A 181 0.59 6.31 -14.34
C TRP A 181 -0.14 7.54 -13.81
N PRO A 182 -0.63 8.43 -14.69
CA PRO A 182 -1.39 9.62 -14.27
C PRO A 182 -2.53 9.27 -13.31
N GLY A 183 -2.63 10.05 -12.22
CA GLY A 183 -3.62 9.83 -11.17
C GLY A 183 -3.26 8.75 -10.14
N ARG A 184 -2.06 8.17 -10.21
CA ARG A 184 -1.50 7.26 -9.21
C ARG A 184 -0.35 7.90 -8.44
N PHE A 185 -0.03 7.33 -7.30
CA PHE A 185 1.00 7.86 -6.41
C PHE A 185 2.09 6.81 -6.15
N ILE A 186 3.30 7.31 -5.93
CA ILE A 186 4.42 6.55 -5.39
C ILE A 186 4.61 7.02 -3.95
N ARG A 187 4.58 6.09 -3.01
CA ARG A 187 4.94 6.34 -1.62
C ARG A 187 6.46 6.28 -1.48
N LEU A 188 7.01 7.29 -0.82
CA LEU A 188 8.44 7.37 -0.51
C LEU A 188 8.65 7.25 1.00
N ALA A 189 9.69 6.50 1.37
CA ALA A 189 10.23 6.49 2.71
C ALA A 189 11.73 6.73 2.62
N ILE A 190 12.25 7.73 3.35
CA ILE A 190 13.68 8.05 3.40
C ILE A 190 14.17 7.90 4.83
N TRP A 191 15.22 7.11 5.00
CA TRP A 191 15.89 6.92 6.28
C TRP A 191 17.35 7.35 6.19
N VAL A 192 17.78 8.06 7.24
CA VAL A 192 19.16 8.54 7.38
C VAL A 192 19.72 8.19 8.75
N SER A 193 21.03 8.39 8.95
CA SER A 193 21.66 8.25 10.25
C SER A 193 20.99 9.18 11.29
N PRO A 194 20.73 8.70 12.53
CA PRO A 194 21.23 7.45 13.13
C PRO A 194 20.31 6.23 12.95
N ARG A 195 19.21 6.33 12.21
CA ARG A 195 18.28 5.20 11.99
C ARG A 195 18.88 4.11 11.11
N VAL A 196 19.71 4.50 10.15
CA VAL A 196 20.58 3.64 9.35
C VAL A 196 22.03 4.05 9.57
N TRP A 197 22.98 3.20 9.25
CA TRP A 197 24.39 3.52 9.38
C TRP A 197 24.81 4.62 8.37
N ASP A 198 25.86 5.36 8.73
CA ASP A 198 26.42 6.36 7.84
C ASP A 198 26.83 5.75 6.49
N GLY A 199 26.50 6.42 5.39
CA GLY A 199 26.69 5.93 4.03
C GLY A 199 25.61 4.99 3.50
N PHE A 200 24.62 4.61 4.33
CA PHE A 200 23.49 3.75 3.96
C PHE A 200 22.16 4.51 3.89
N THR A 201 22.16 5.79 3.55
CA THR A 201 20.91 6.51 3.24
C THR A 201 20.03 5.63 2.39
N THR A 202 18.83 5.34 2.88
CA THR A 202 17.87 4.45 2.22
C THR A 202 16.71 5.28 1.68
N ILE A 203 16.42 5.12 0.40
CA ILE A 203 15.25 5.71 -0.27
C ILE A 203 14.42 4.55 -0.81
N SER A 204 13.27 4.30 -0.19
CA SER A 204 12.34 3.27 -0.62
C SER A 204 11.14 3.91 -1.30
N LEU A 205 10.86 3.48 -2.51
CA LEU A 205 9.73 3.91 -3.30
C LEU A 205 8.79 2.72 -3.50
N ARG A 206 7.53 2.93 -3.22
CA ARG A 206 6.50 1.92 -3.44
C ARG A 206 5.44 2.50 -4.37
N ARG A 207 5.39 1.97 -5.57
CA ARG A 207 4.32 2.26 -6.53
C ARG A 207 3.08 1.55 -6.04
N GLN A 208 2.07 2.33 -5.74
CA GLN A 208 0.83 1.76 -5.28
C GLN A 208 -0.16 1.69 -6.42
N VAL A 209 -0.47 0.46 -6.72
CA VAL A 209 -1.41 0.08 -7.73
C VAL A 209 -2.41 -0.84 -7.05
N VAL A 210 -3.20 -0.28 -6.13
CA VAL A 210 -4.35 -1.01 -5.60
C VAL A 210 -5.56 -0.63 -6.44
N GLU A 211 -5.71 -1.33 -7.55
CA GLU A 211 -6.85 -1.19 -8.44
C GLU A 211 -8.09 -1.83 -7.83
N PHE A 212 -9.24 -1.31 -8.22
CA PHE A 212 -10.48 -2.08 -8.13
C PHE A 212 -10.41 -3.20 -9.16
N LEU A 213 -10.57 -4.41 -8.69
CA LEU A 213 -10.79 -5.61 -9.51
C LEU A 213 -12.22 -6.08 -9.25
N SER A 214 -12.97 -6.38 -10.31
CA SER A 214 -14.28 -7.02 -10.19
C SER A 214 -14.15 -8.42 -9.59
N LEU A 215 -15.26 -9.01 -9.17
CA LEU A 215 -15.25 -10.42 -8.74
C LEU A 215 -14.86 -11.36 -9.89
N GLU A 216 -15.19 -11.01 -11.12
CA GLU A 216 -14.77 -11.73 -12.32
C GLU A 216 -13.25 -11.67 -12.52
N ASP A 217 -12.63 -10.50 -12.31
CA ASP A 217 -11.16 -10.34 -12.35
C ASP A 217 -10.50 -11.16 -11.25
N GLN A 218 -11.05 -11.15 -10.03
CA GLN A 218 -10.58 -11.97 -8.91
C GLN A 218 -10.67 -13.48 -9.23
N ALA A 219 -11.74 -13.91 -9.90
CA ALA A 219 -11.89 -15.28 -10.37
C ALA A 219 -10.89 -15.61 -11.50
N GLY A 220 -10.69 -14.68 -12.43
CA GLY A 220 -9.69 -14.81 -13.51
C GLY A 220 -8.26 -15.00 -13.02
N THR A 221 -7.91 -14.41 -11.86
CA THR A 221 -6.61 -14.60 -11.19
C THR A 221 -6.58 -15.81 -10.25
N GLU A 222 -7.65 -16.58 -10.15
CA GLU A 222 -7.80 -17.71 -9.22
C GLU A 222 -7.74 -17.29 -7.73
N CYS A 223 -7.98 -16.02 -7.43
CA CYS A 223 -8.10 -15.54 -6.06
C CYS A 223 -9.35 -16.11 -5.40
N ILE A 224 -10.44 -16.20 -6.15
CA ILE A 224 -11.71 -16.84 -5.77
C ILE A 224 -12.11 -17.86 -6.84
N PRO A 225 -12.94 -18.86 -6.51
CA PRO A 225 -13.49 -19.76 -7.52
C PRO A 225 -14.59 -19.07 -8.33
N ALA A 226 -14.62 -19.32 -9.63
CA ALA A 226 -15.61 -18.72 -10.54
C ALA A 226 -17.06 -19.05 -10.15
N GLU A 227 -17.29 -20.26 -9.63
CA GLU A 227 -18.62 -20.71 -9.18
C GLU A 227 -19.14 -19.97 -7.93
N ALA A 228 -18.27 -19.28 -7.16
CA ALA A 228 -18.65 -18.53 -5.97
C ALA A 228 -18.85 -17.03 -6.22
N VAL A 229 -18.62 -16.53 -7.43
CA VAL A 229 -18.76 -15.10 -7.77
C VAL A 229 -20.14 -14.56 -7.36
N GLU A 230 -21.22 -15.22 -7.76
CA GLU A 230 -22.58 -14.78 -7.43
C GLU A 230 -22.88 -14.86 -5.92
N MET A 231 -22.34 -15.86 -5.23
CA MET A 231 -22.47 -15.99 -3.77
C MET A 231 -21.78 -14.82 -3.06
N ILE A 232 -20.53 -14.48 -3.46
CA ILE A 232 -19.78 -13.38 -2.86
C ILE A 232 -20.42 -12.02 -3.19
N ARG A 233 -20.94 -11.85 -4.41
CA ARG A 233 -21.69 -10.65 -4.82
C ARG A 233 -22.94 -10.46 -3.98
N ALA A 234 -23.72 -11.52 -3.80
CA ALA A 234 -24.92 -11.49 -2.97
C ALA A 234 -24.58 -11.18 -1.51
N LEU A 235 -23.52 -11.80 -0.97
CA LEU A 235 -23.03 -11.53 0.38
C LEU A 235 -22.61 -10.06 0.56
N SER A 236 -21.85 -9.50 -0.37
CA SER A 236 -21.43 -8.09 -0.37
C SER A 236 -22.62 -7.14 -0.36
N SER A 237 -23.65 -7.45 -1.15
CA SER A 237 -24.89 -6.65 -1.27
C SER A 237 -25.78 -6.68 -0.02
N THR A 238 -25.43 -7.46 1.01
CA THR A 238 -26.09 -7.45 2.31
C THR A 238 -25.57 -6.36 3.26
N PHE A 239 -24.50 -5.67 2.89
CA PHE A 239 -23.87 -4.57 3.67
C PHE A 239 -23.57 -4.94 5.12
N ARG A 240 -23.02 -6.13 5.36
CA ARG A 240 -22.60 -6.53 6.70
C ARG A 240 -21.22 -5.97 7.05
N ASN A 241 -20.99 -5.76 8.33
CA ASN A 241 -19.69 -5.35 8.83
C ASN A 241 -18.66 -6.43 8.51
N THR A 242 -17.64 -6.08 7.77
CA THR A 242 -16.72 -7.02 7.13
C THR A 242 -15.28 -6.69 7.47
N ILE A 243 -14.53 -7.72 7.84
CA ILE A 243 -13.08 -7.63 8.04
C ILE A 243 -12.38 -8.51 7.00
N ILE A 244 -11.49 -7.91 6.23
CA ILE A 244 -10.67 -8.61 5.25
C ILE A 244 -9.27 -8.76 5.84
N ALA A 245 -8.90 -9.99 6.15
CA ALA A 245 -7.70 -10.30 6.92
C ALA A 245 -6.70 -11.16 6.14
N GLY A 246 -5.48 -11.22 6.64
CA GLY A 246 -4.39 -12.00 6.04
C GLY A 246 -3.01 -11.39 6.30
N ALA A 247 -1.95 -12.09 5.92
CA ALA A 247 -0.57 -11.64 6.06
C ALA A 247 -0.26 -10.38 5.23
N VAL A 248 0.89 -9.76 5.49
CA VAL A 248 1.39 -8.63 4.67
C VAL A 248 1.55 -9.07 3.22
N GLY A 249 1.03 -8.27 2.29
CA GLY A 249 1.13 -8.57 0.86
C GLY A 249 0.18 -9.65 0.35
N SER A 250 -0.80 -10.14 1.14
CA SER A 250 -1.77 -11.16 0.71
C SER A 250 -2.89 -10.62 -0.21
N GLY A 251 -2.95 -9.32 -0.50
CA GLY A 251 -3.95 -8.74 -1.38
C GLY A 251 -5.19 -8.18 -0.68
N LYS A 252 -5.18 -8.01 0.65
CA LYS A 252 -6.31 -7.52 1.45
C LYS A 252 -6.94 -6.23 0.93
N THR A 253 -6.14 -5.19 0.71
CA THR A 253 -6.64 -3.90 0.27
C THR A 253 -7.27 -3.99 -1.13
N THR A 254 -6.68 -4.77 -2.03
CA THR A 254 -7.25 -5.04 -3.36
C THR A 254 -8.61 -5.73 -3.25
N PHE A 255 -8.70 -6.76 -2.40
CA PHE A 255 -9.95 -7.49 -2.20
C PHE A 255 -11.00 -6.65 -1.45
N ALA A 256 -10.57 -5.79 -0.50
CA ALA A 256 -11.46 -4.83 0.15
C ALA A 256 -12.04 -3.82 -0.87
N ASN A 257 -11.21 -3.32 -1.80
CA ASN A 257 -11.69 -2.50 -2.91
C ASN A 257 -12.69 -3.26 -3.77
N THR A 258 -12.49 -4.57 -4.03
CA THR A 258 -13.46 -5.41 -4.74
C THR A 258 -14.79 -5.45 -3.98
N ILE A 259 -14.80 -5.74 -2.69
CA ILE A 259 -16.04 -5.83 -1.90
C ILE A 259 -16.78 -4.48 -1.86
N VAL A 260 -16.08 -3.38 -1.55
CA VAL A 260 -16.68 -2.04 -1.52
C VAL A 260 -17.16 -1.63 -2.94
N GLY A 261 -16.37 -1.93 -3.97
CA GLY A 261 -16.75 -1.66 -5.36
C GLY A 261 -18.02 -2.43 -5.79
N GLU A 262 -18.13 -3.71 -5.46
CA GLU A 262 -19.33 -4.52 -5.72
C GLU A 262 -20.57 -3.98 -4.98
N GLN A 263 -20.40 -3.50 -3.73
CA GLN A 263 -21.48 -2.84 -2.99
C GLN A 263 -21.98 -1.58 -3.72
N LEU A 264 -21.06 -0.79 -4.27
CA LEU A 264 -21.38 0.42 -5.00
C LEU A 264 -22.03 0.11 -6.35
N LEU A 265 -21.41 -0.74 -7.16
CA LEU A 265 -21.89 -1.11 -8.49
C LEU A 265 -23.22 -1.85 -8.45
N GLY A 266 -23.49 -2.62 -7.40
CA GLY A 266 -24.76 -3.30 -7.17
C GLY A 266 -25.89 -2.39 -6.68
N SER A 267 -25.60 -1.13 -6.31
CA SER A 267 -26.61 -0.19 -5.82
C SER A 267 -27.20 0.65 -6.95
N SER A 268 -28.53 0.74 -6.99
CA SER A 268 -29.27 1.63 -7.92
C SER A 268 -29.26 3.10 -7.49
N SER A 269 -28.83 3.40 -6.25
CA SER A 269 -28.78 4.76 -5.71
C SER A 269 -27.34 5.25 -5.54
N CYS A 270 -27.16 6.59 -5.57
CA CYS A 270 -25.87 7.21 -5.25
C CYS A 270 -25.53 7.01 -3.77
N MET A 271 -24.55 6.15 -3.49
CA MET A 271 -24.10 5.86 -2.14
C MET A 271 -22.94 6.76 -1.70
N GLY A 272 -22.85 7.01 -0.40
CA GLY A 272 -21.73 7.69 0.24
C GLY A 272 -20.75 6.70 0.86
N VAL A 273 -19.47 6.87 0.60
CA VAL A 273 -18.38 6.12 1.24
C VAL A 273 -17.44 7.11 1.92
N VAL A 274 -17.16 6.90 3.18
CA VAL A 274 -16.03 7.51 3.87
C VAL A 274 -14.92 6.47 3.89
N MET A 275 -13.83 6.76 3.18
CA MET A 275 -12.66 5.89 3.08
C MET A 275 -11.50 6.50 3.85
N ILE A 276 -11.09 5.87 4.93
CA ILE A 276 -10.04 6.36 5.82
C ILE A 276 -8.75 5.58 5.57
N GLU A 277 -7.68 6.30 5.27
CA GLU A 277 -6.36 5.76 5.01
C GLU A 277 -5.29 6.54 5.77
N LYS A 278 -4.34 5.86 6.37
CA LYS A 278 -3.14 6.50 6.89
C LYS A 278 -2.28 7.06 5.76
N HIS A 279 -2.15 6.30 4.70
CA HIS A 279 -1.44 6.66 3.49
C HIS A 279 -2.35 6.35 2.30
N PRO A 280 -2.67 7.33 1.45
CA PRO A 280 -3.53 7.11 0.28
C PRO A 280 -2.94 6.04 -0.64
N GLU A 281 -3.60 4.89 -0.70
CA GLU A 281 -3.17 3.72 -1.49
C GLU A 281 -4.23 3.29 -2.48
N SER A 282 -5.50 3.39 -2.09
CA SER A 282 -6.63 2.99 -2.91
C SER A 282 -6.94 4.04 -3.98
N ILE A 283 -7.11 3.59 -5.21
CA ILE A 283 -7.57 4.43 -6.31
C ILE A 283 -9.06 4.28 -6.58
N LEU A 284 -9.80 3.63 -5.68
CA LEU A 284 -11.25 3.43 -5.77
C LEU A 284 -12.03 4.71 -6.13
N PRO A 285 -11.72 5.91 -5.55
CA PRO A 285 -12.40 7.16 -5.92
C PRO A 285 -12.23 7.58 -7.38
N TYR A 286 -11.16 7.13 -8.03
CA TYR A 286 -10.89 7.44 -9.43
C TYR A 286 -11.54 6.43 -10.39
N GLN A 287 -11.76 5.19 -9.95
CA GLN A 287 -12.28 4.11 -10.78
C GLN A 287 -13.81 3.99 -10.73
N ILE A 288 -14.41 4.15 -9.54
CA ILE A 288 -15.86 4.04 -9.37
C ILE A 288 -16.50 5.44 -9.50
N LYS A 289 -17.40 5.59 -10.47
CA LYS A 289 -18.13 6.84 -10.73
C LYS A 289 -19.60 6.70 -10.35
N GLY A 290 -20.27 7.83 -10.16
CA GLY A 290 -21.70 7.86 -9.80
C GLY A 290 -21.99 7.75 -8.30
N HIS A 291 -20.96 7.59 -7.46
CA HIS A 291 -21.06 7.52 -6.00
C HIS A 291 -20.20 8.59 -5.34
N ARG A 292 -20.52 8.93 -4.08
CA ARG A 292 -19.81 9.95 -3.27
C ARG A 292 -18.73 9.25 -2.44
N ILE A 293 -17.53 9.06 -3.00
CA ILE A 293 -16.41 8.46 -2.28
C ILE A 293 -15.53 9.60 -1.75
N ILE A 294 -15.43 9.70 -0.43
CA ILE A 294 -14.66 10.73 0.27
C ILE A 294 -13.41 10.07 0.84
N PRO A 295 -12.24 10.21 0.18
CA PRO A 295 -10.99 9.71 0.71
C PRO A 295 -10.46 10.67 1.78
N ILE A 296 -10.23 10.15 2.96
CA ILE A 296 -9.74 10.89 4.12
C ILE A 296 -8.37 10.32 4.50
N GLN A 297 -7.39 11.20 4.63
CA GLN A 297 -6.11 10.84 5.21
C GLN A 297 -6.13 11.19 6.69
N ALA A 298 -6.16 10.16 7.54
CA ALA A 298 -6.09 10.32 8.99
C ALA A 298 -5.29 9.16 9.61
N ALA A 299 -4.57 9.45 10.68
CA ALA A 299 -3.77 8.46 11.38
C ALA A 299 -3.57 8.84 12.85
N ASN A 300 -3.24 7.84 13.65
CA ASN A 300 -2.89 8.01 15.05
C ASN A 300 -4.01 8.68 15.89
N GLU A 301 -3.66 9.68 16.67
CA GLU A 301 -4.57 10.29 17.66
C GLU A 301 -5.71 11.10 17.05
N GLU A 302 -5.49 11.68 15.86
CA GLU A 302 -6.51 12.46 15.14
C GLU A 302 -7.61 11.59 14.50
N LEU A 303 -7.34 10.28 14.32
CA LEU A 303 -8.23 9.40 13.56
C LEU A 303 -9.63 9.32 14.14
N MET A 304 -9.75 9.28 15.46
CA MET A 304 -11.05 9.19 16.13
C MET A 304 -11.85 10.48 15.93
N GLU A 305 -11.23 11.65 16.06
CA GLU A 305 -11.86 12.96 15.83
C GLU A 305 -12.31 13.11 14.38
N VAL A 306 -11.38 12.91 13.44
CA VAL A 306 -11.65 12.99 12.00
C VAL A 306 -12.69 11.95 11.57
N GLY A 307 -12.62 10.73 12.11
CA GLY A 307 -13.59 9.68 11.85
C GLY A 307 -15.01 10.10 12.27
N VAL A 308 -15.17 10.61 13.47
CA VAL A 308 -16.48 11.10 13.97
C VAL A 308 -16.98 12.30 13.16
N GLU A 309 -16.12 13.25 12.81
CA GLU A 309 -16.48 14.38 11.96
C GLU A 309 -16.93 13.93 10.57
N SER A 310 -16.29 12.93 10.01
CA SER A 310 -16.61 12.39 8.68
C SER A 310 -18.03 11.82 8.56
N LEU A 311 -18.64 11.43 9.68
CA LEU A 311 -20.03 10.96 9.70
C LEU A 311 -21.06 12.04 9.33
N ARG A 312 -20.67 13.32 9.40
CA ARG A 312 -21.50 14.45 8.91
C ARG A 312 -21.70 14.45 7.39
N HIS A 313 -20.95 13.61 6.68
CA HIS A 313 -21.10 13.41 5.23
C HIS A 313 -22.12 12.32 4.86
N ASP A 314 -22.90 11.83 5.82
CA ASP A 314 -23.93 10.77 5.63
C ASP A 314 -23.39 9.56 4.85
N PRO A 315 -22.37 8.85 5.35
CA PRO A 315 -21.84 7.68 4.68
C PRO A 315 -22.80 6.49 4.79
N ASN A 316 -22.95 5.75 3.70
CA ASN A 316 -23.59 4.44 3.68
C ASN A 316 -22.57 3.33 4.01
N ILE A 317 -21.28 3.59 3.73
CA ILE A 317 -20.17 2.66 3.94
C ILE A 317 -19.05 3.40 4.63
N LEU A 318 -18.50 2.80 5.69
CA LEU A 318 -17.26 3.22 6.33
C LEU A 318 -16.16 2.22 5.92
N TYR A 319 -15.11 2.70 5.28
CA TYR A 319 -14.04 1.85 4.79
C TYR A 319 -12.68 2.26 5.38
N MET A 320 -12.10 1.40 6.20
CA MET A 320 -10.75 1.56 6.75
C MET A 320 -9.79 0.64 6.01
N THR A 321 -8.89 1.22 5.22
CA THR A 321 -8.02 0.45 4.33
C THR A 321 -6.94 -0.35 5.07
N GLU A 322 -6.59 0.03 6.27
CA GLU A 322 -5.72 -0.72 7.17
C GLU A 322 -6.11 -0.44 8.62
N MET A 323 -6.43 -1.48 9.38
CA MET A 323 -6.74 -1.35 10.79
C MET A 323 -5.53 -1.75 11.65
N ARG A 324 -5.23 -0.89 12.64
CA ARG A 324 -4.23 -1.12 13.69
C ARG A 324 -4.90 -0.86 15.04
N TYR A 325 -4.32 -0.03 15.91
CA TYR A 325 -4.89 0.27 17.23
C TYR A 325 -6.02 1.30 17.18
N ASN A 326 -5.80 2.42 16.50
CA ASN A 326 -6.71 3.56 16.47
C ASN A 326 -7.93 3.28 15.58
N GLU A 327 -7.68 2.61 14.47
CA GLU A 327 -8.71 2.21 13.53
C GLU A 327 -9.67 1.19 14.16
N TRP A 328 -9.20 0.31 15.04
CA TRP A 328 -10.05 -0.60 15.80
C TRP A 328 -10.98 0.15 16.75
N GLU A 329 -10.49 1.19 17.44
CA GLU A 329 -11.33 2.02 18.31
C GLU A 329 -12.50 2.64 17.52
N PHE A 330 -12.22 3.25 16.38
CA PHE A 330 -13.26 3.83 15.52
C PHE A 330 -14.19 2.76 14.92
N TYR A 331 -13.66 1.61 14.53
CA TYR A 331 -14.44 0.47 14.01
C TYR A 331 -15.47 0.00 15.04
N LEU A 332 -15.02 -0.28 16.27
CA LEU A 332 -15.91 -0.76 17.34
C LEU A 332 -16.93 0.31 17.73
N TRP A 333 -16.50 1.55 17.88
CA TRP A 333 -17.37 2.67 18.18
C TRP A 333 -18.46 2.85 17.12
N SER A 334 -18.10 2.78 15.84
CA SER A 334 -19.06 2.91 14.74
C SER A 334 -20.09 1.77 14.74
N GLY A 335 -19.67 0.54 14.97
CA GLY A 335 -20.57 -0.60 15.10
C GLY A 335 -21.53 -0.49 16.29
N GLU A 336 -21.07 0.02 17.43
CA GLU A 336 -21.95 0.31 18.58
C GLU A 336 -22.97 1.41 18.31
N LYS A 337 -22.64 2.38 17.46
CA LYS A 337 -23.56 3.43 17.01
C LYS A 337 -24.56 2.94 15.95
N GLY A 338 -24.47 1.68 15.55
CA GLY A 338 -25.41 1.06 14.62
C GLY A 338 -25.09 1.31 13.13
N TYR A 339 -23.85 1.67 12.82
CA TYR A 339 -23.42 1.71 11.42
C TYR A 339 -23.29 0.29 10.87
N ASP A 340 -23.92 0.04 9.74
CA ASP A 340 -23.80 -1.16 8.91
C ASP A 340 -22.89 -0.88 7.72
N GLY A 341 -22.29 -1.93 7.14
CA GLY A 341 -21.42 -1.78 5.97
C GLY A 341 -20.06 -1.22 6.30
N ILE A 342 -19.58 -1.44 7.53
CA ILE A 342 -18.21 -1.10 7.91
C ILE A 342 -17.28 -2.14 7.31
N THR A 343 -16.32 -1.72 6.52
CA THR A 343 -15.30 -2.59 5.92
C THR A 343 -13.92 -2.19 6.43
N GLY A 344 -13.13 -3.16 6.88
CA GLY A 344 -11.76 -2.91 7.33
C GLY A 344 -10.79 -3.99 6.89
N THR A 345 -9.49 -3.67 6.73
CA THR A 345 -8.47 -4.70 6.53
C THR A 345 -7.61 -4.87 7.78
N PHE A 346 -7.23 -6.11 8.08
CA PHE A 346 -6.48 -6.44 9.29
C PHE A 346 -5.43 -7.54 9.08
N HIS A 347 -4.39 -7.55 9.91
CA HIS A 347 -3.31 -8.53 9.84
C HIS A 347 -3.56 -9.70 10.80
N THR A 348 -4.27 -10.72 10.36
CA THR A 348 -4.46 -12.00 11.05
C THR A 348 -4.84 -13.10 10.06
N VAL A 349 -4.82 -14.35 10.50
CA VAL A 349 -5.24 -15.53 9.72
C VAL A 349 -6.33 -16.36 10.42
N ASP A 350 -6.67 -16.02 11.65
CA ASP A 350 -7.65 -16.74 12.47
C ASP A 350 -8.95 -15.93 12.59
N SER A 351 -9.98 -16.32 11.84
CA SER A 351 -11.29 -15.62 11.82
C SER A 351 -11.94 -15.57 13.21
N GLU A 352 -11.88 -16.67 13.95
CA GLU A 352 -12.47 -16.81 15.28
C GLU A 352 -11.86 -15.87 16.33
N ASP A 353 -10.60 -15.49 16.17
CA ASP A 353 -9.86 -14.65 17.10
C ASP A 353 -9.96 -13.15 16.83
N ILE A 354 -10.57 -12.75 15.71
CA ILE A 354 -10.67 -11.33 15.32
C ILE A 354 -11.33 -10.45 16.39
N PRO A 355 -12.47 -10.82 16.99
CA PRO A 355 -13.07 -10.00 18.05
C PRO A 355 -12.13 -9.81 19.25
N TYR A 356 -11.44 -10.87 19.66
CA TYR A 356 -10.43 -10.79 20.72
C TYR A 356 -9.28 -9.86 20.35
N GLN A 357 -8.74 -9.98 19.14
CA GLN A 357 -7.61 -9.16 18.69
C GLN A 357 -7.98 -7.69 18.59
N GLY A 358 -9.18 -7.36 18.11
CA GLY A 358 -9.71 -6.00 18.10
C GLY A 358 -9.89 -5.43 19.50
N ALA A 359 -10.50 -6.20 20.40
CA ALA A 359 -10.66 -5.84 21.79
C ALA A 359 -9.31 -5.60 22.51
N PHE A 360 -8.34 -6.48 22.26
CA PHE A 360 -6.99 -6.38 22.81
C PHE A 360 -6.26 -5.12 22.28
N ALA A 361 -6.38 -4.82 20.98
CA ALA A 361 -5.80 -3.63 20.40
C ALA A 361 -6.32 -2.34 21.06
N VAL A 362 -7.65 -2.24 21.25
CA VAL A 362 -8.28 -1.10 21.93
C VAL A 362 -7.89 -1.03 23.40
N SER A 363 -7.97 -2.14 24.13
CA SER A 363 -7.59 -2.21 25.56
C SER A 363 -6.13 -1.80 25.79
N THR A 364 -5.22 -2.21 24.90
CA THR A 364 -3.80 -1.85 24.98
C THR A 364 -3.58 -0.35 24.83
N ARG A 365 -4.39 0.31 24.00
CA ARG A 365 -4.23 1.73 23.68
C ARG A 365 -4.89 2.67 24.69
N ILE A 366 -6.17 2.47 24.96
CA ILE A 366 -6.97 3.39 25.80
C ILE A 366 -7.25 2.82 27.20
N GLY A 367 -6.79 1.61 27.47
CA GLY A 367 -7.10 0.91 28.72
C GLY A 367 -8.54 0.36 28.76
N GLY A 368 -9.06 0.15 29.96
CA GLY A 368 -10.40 -0.37 30.14
C GLY A 368 -10.47 -1.90 30.22
N SER A 369 -11.68 -2.43 30.36
CA SER A 369 -11.92 -3.87 30.48
C SER A 369 -11.80 -4.55 29.10
N LEU A 370 -10.89 -5.51 28.98
CA LEU A 370 -10.76 -6.34 27.78
C LEU A 370 -12.09 -7.06 27.46
N LYS A 371 -12.79 -7.57 28.47
CA LYS A 371 -14.12 -8.17 28.34
C LYS A 371 -15.15 -7.18 27.80
N GLY A 372 -15.14 -5.92 28.28
CA GLY A 372 -16.02 -4.87 27.77
C GLY A 372 -15.76 -4.59 26.29
N HIS A 373 -14.50 -4.43 25.89
CA HIS A 373 -14.13 -4.23 24.49
C HIS A 373 -14.45 -5.46 23.61
N LEU A 374 -14.32 -6.68 24.16
CA LEU A 374 -14.71 -7.90 23.45
C LEU A 374 -16.22 -7.94 23.17
N ILE A 375 -17.07 -7.53 24.12
CA ILE A 375 -18.51 -7.42 23.91
C ILE A 375 -18.83 -6.42 22.78
N SER A 376 -18.15 -5.25 22.76
CA SER A 376 -18.26 -4.30 21.65
C SER A 376 -17.85 -4.92 20.33
N ALA A 377 -16.74 -5.65 20.31
CA ALA A 377 -16.24 -6.31 19.09
C ALA A 377 -17.24 -7.35 18.54
N LEU A 378 -17.93 -8.08 19.39
CA LEU A 378 -18.95 -9.06 19.01
C LEU A 378 -20.17 -8.44 18.30
N LYS A 379 -20.47 -7.18 18.56
CA LYS A 379 -21.53 -6.44 17.85
C LYS A 379 -21.09 -5.97 16.47
N SER A 380 -19.80 -5.70 16.30
CA SER A 380 -19.23 -5.05 15.11
C SER A 380 -18.62 -6.02 14.12
N CYS A 381 -18.08 -7.17 14.57
CA CYS A 381 -17.45 -8.17 13.70
C CYS A 381 -18.48 -9.22 13.28
N GLU A 382 -18.96 -9.16 12.04
CA GLU A 382 -19.97 -10.08 11.53
C GLU A 382 -19.43 -11.06 10.48
N LEU A 383 -18.66 -10.54 9.49
CA LEU A 383 -18.09 -11.33 8.42
C LEU A 383 -16.56 -11.16 8.37
N VAL A 384 -15.87 -12.24 8.10
CA VAL A 384 -14.41 -12.27 7.97
C VAL A 384 -14.03 -12.98 6.68
N PHE A 385 -13.16 -12.34 5.90
CA PHE A 385 -12.55 -12.90 4.69
C PHE A 385 -11.06 -13.03 4.92
N ILE A 386 -10.50 -14.24 4.78
CA ILE A 386 -9.06 -14.49 4.95
C ILE A 386 -8.40 -14.66 3.60
N LEU A 387 -7.38 -13.83 3.32
CA LEU A 387 -6.54 -13.95 2.13
C LEU A 387 -5.13 -14.41 2.51
N GLU A 388 -4.62 -15.33 1.71
CA GLU A 388 -3.27 -15.86 1.86
C GLU A 388 -2.50 -15.79 0.54
N SER A 389 -1.17 -15.68 0.64
CA SER A 389 -0.28 -15.92 -0.49
C SER A 389 0.01 -17.42 -0.54
N VAL A 390 -0.34 -18.05 -1.66
CA VAL A 390 -0.04 -19.47 -1.89
C VAL A 390 1.30 -19.62 -2.62
N PRO A 391 1.89 -20.83 -2.63
CA PRO A 391 3.05 -21.10 -3.46
C PRO A 391 2.83 -20.60 -4.89
N ASN A 392 3.83 -20.07 -5.58
CA ASN A 392 3.80 -19.40 -6.90
C ASN A 392 3.38 -17.91 -6.86
N GLY A 393 3.28 -17.29 -5.66
CA GLY A 393 2.99 -15.87 -5.51
C GLY A 393 1.53 -15.46 -5.78
N LYS A 394 0.64 -16.42 -6.11
CA LYS A 394 -0.80 -16.15 -6.26
C LYS A 394 -1.44 -15.79 -4.91
N LYS A 395 -2.47 -14.95 -4.97
CA LYS A 395 -3.29 -14.60 -3.81
C LYS A 395 -4.56 -15.44 -3.83
N ARG A 396 -5.00 -15.90 -2.66
CA ARG A 396 -6.20 -16.74 -2.56
C ARG A 396 -7.06 -16.35 -1.37
N LEU A 397 -8.35 -16.25 -1.60
CA LEU A 397 -9.34 -16.17 -0.54
C LEU A 397 -9.52 -17.58 0.03
N THR A 398 -8.98 -17.81 1.22
CA THR A 398 -8.96 -19.15 1.82
C THR A 398 -10.15 -19.41 2.73
N ARG A 399 -10.77 -18.35 3.30
CA ARG A 399 -11.95 -18.49 4.16
C ARG A 399 -12.89 -17.30 4.02
N ILE A 400 -14.19 -17.59 4.08
CA ILE A 400 -15.26 -16.63 4.40
C ILE A 400 -15.99 -17.18 5.60
N SER A 401 -16.02 -16.43 6.70
CA SER A 401 -16.61 -16.89 7.95
C SER A 401 -17.61 -15.87 8.49
N GLU A 402 -18.74 -16.34 9.01
CA GLU A 402 -19.58 -15.61 9.95
C GLU A 402 -18.93 -15.71 11.34
N VAL A 403 -18.81 -14.61 12.06
CA VAL A 403 -18.38 -14.59 13.47
C VAL A 403 -19.58 -14.30 14.36
N PHE A 404 -19.80 -15.13 15.36
CA PHE A 404 -20.95 -15.00 16.24
C PHE A 404 -20.64 -15.40 17.70
N TYR A 405 -21.41 -14.89 18.62
CA TYR A 405 -21.39 -15.26 20.03
C TYR A 405 -22.53 -16.22 20.33
N ASP A 406 -22.22 -17.31 21.01
CA ASP A 406 -23.15 -18.30 21.51
C ASP A 406 -23.36 -18.07 23.01
N GLU A 407 -24.55 -17.58 23.39
CA GLU A 407 -24.89 -17.24 24.79
C GLU A 407 -24.90 -18.46 25.72
N GLU A 408 -25.36 -19.62 25.21
CA GLU A 408 -25.42 -20.86 26.00
C GLU A 408 -24.03 -21.37 26.37
N LYS A 409 -23.09 -21.26 25.42
CA LYS A 409 -21.71 -21.71 25.59
C LYS A 409 -20.77 -20.63 26.14
N ASN A 410 -21.26 -19.39 26.27
CA ASN A 410 -20.48 -18.21 26.65
C ASN A 410 -19.15 -18.15 25.85
N SER A 411 -19.24 -18.29 24.54
CA SER A 411 -18.06 -18.39 23.70
C SER A 411 -18.28 -17.79 22.30
N VAL A 412 -17.19 -17.44 21.62
CA VAL A 412 -17.17 -16.89 20.28
C VAL A 412 -16.81 -17.98 19.29
N PHE A 413 -17.50 -18.03 18.19
CA PHE A 413 -17.31 -18.98 17.12
C PHE A 413 -17.17 -18.28 15.77
N ALA A 414 -16.32 -18.84 14.89
CA ALA A 414 -16.36 -18.61 13.46
C ALA A 414 -17.05 -19.79 12.77
N ASN A 415 -18.00 -19.50 11.91
CA ASN A 415 -18.72 -20.45 11.07
C ASN A 415 -18.29 -20.21 9.64
N ASP A 416 -17.47 -21.09 9.08
CA ASP A 416 -16.99 -20.99 7.72
C ASP A 416 -18.12 -21.24 6.73
N LEU A 417 -18.34 -20.30 5.81
CA LEU A 417 -19.27 -20.41 4.69
C LEU A 417 -18.55 -20.91 3.44
N MET A 418 -17.29 -20.56 3.30
CA MET A 418 -16.41 -21.00 2.23
C MET A 418 -14.99 -21.22 2.81
N ARG A 419 -14.35 -22.33 2.45
CA ARG A 419 -12.99 -22.67 2.91
C ARG A 419 -12.20 -23.38 1.83
N TRP A 420 -10.95 -22.95 1.64
CA TRP A 420 -9.99 -23.63 0.79
C TRP A 420 -9.46 -24.91 1.48
N GLU A 421 -9.49 -26.02 0.77
CA GLU A 421 -8.98 -27.33 1.22
C GLU A 421 -7.67 -27.65 0.48
N PRO A 422 -6.50 -27.36 1.06
CA PRO A 422 -5.22 -27.48 0.35
C PRO A 422 -4.94 -28.89 -0.15
N GLN A 423 -5.34 -29.90 0.61
CA GLN A 423 -5.13 -31.31 0.24
C GLN A 423 -5.97 -31.75 -0.95
N LYS A 424 -7.15 -31.18 -1.11
CA LYS A 424 -8.09 -31.47 -2.20
C LYS A 424 -7.96 -30.51 -3.36
N MET A 425 -7.20 -29.40 -3.18
CA MET A 425 -7.02 -28.31 -4.15
C MET A 425 -8.37 -27.75 -4.65
N CYS A 426 -9.36 -27.64 -3.76
CA CYS A 426 -10.70 -27.08 -4.05
C CYS A 426 -11.24 -26.29 -2.87
N TRP A 427 -12.31 -25.55 -3.09
CA TRP A 427 -13.09 -24.92 -2.01
C TRP A 427 -14.21 -25.83 -1.56
N SER A 428 -14.54 -25.80 -0.27
CA SER A 428 -15.69 -26.41 0.34
C SER A 428 -16.64 -25.36 0.88
N TYR A 429 -17.93 -25.64 0.98
CA TYR A 429 -18.96 -24.69 1.33
C TYR A 429 -19.90 -25.23 2.41
N ASN A 430 -20.47 -24.30 3.17
CA ASN A 430 -21.48 -24.55 4.19
C ASN A 430 -22.60 -23.51 4.06
N ASP A 431 -23.84 -23.98 3.99
CA ASP A 431 -25.03 -23.15 3.80
C ASP A 431 -25.72 -22.71 5.10
N LYS A 432 -25.20 -23.11 6.24
CA LYS A 432 -25.81 -22.84 7.56
C LYS A 432 -25.35 -21.50 8.10
N LEU A 433 -26.18 -20.48 7.93
CA LEU A 433 -26.03 -19.16 8.55
C LEU A 433 -26.80 -19.12 9.87
N THR A 434 -26.36 -18.29 10.84
CA THR A 434 -27.15 -18.06 12.03
C THR A 434 -28.43 -17.30 11.73
N LYS A 435 -29.50 -17.55 12.51
CA LYS A 435 -30.78 -16.85 12.35
C LYS A 435 -30.63 -15.33 12.53
N ASN A 436 -29.73 -14.91 13.41
CA ASN A 436 -29.47 -13.49 13.67
C ASN A 436 -28.86 -12.80 12.44
N LEU A 437 -27.86 -13.41 11.81
CA LEU A 437 -27.23 -12.86 10.61
C LEU A 437 -28.22 -12.81 9.44
N ILE A 438 -28.99 -13.87 9.21
CA ILE A 438 -30.05 -13.89 8.19
C ILE A 438 -31.05 -12.74 8.40
N LEU A 439 -31.51 -12.53 9.65
CA LEU A 439 -32.44 -11.45 9.97
C LEU A 439 -31.85 -10.07 9.66
N LYS A 440 -30.60 -9.82 10.03
CA LYS A 440 -29.90 -8.56 9.75
C LYS A 440 -29.74 -8.33 8.24
N MET A 441 -29.32 -9.37 7.50
CA MET A 441 -29.16 -9.31 6.04
C MET A 441 -30.51 -9.03 5.34
N THR A 442 -31.56 -9.75 5.74
CA THR A 442 -32.91 -9.60 5.14
C THR A 442 -33.47 -8.20 5.36
N ARG A 443 -33.28 -7.62 6.54
CA ARG A 443 -33.68 -6.22 6.82
C ARG A 443 -32.97 -5.21 5.93
N LYS A 444 -31.75 -5.50 5.51
CA LYS A 444 -30.95 -4.59 4.69
C LYS A 444 -31.20 -4.80 3.20
N ASN A 445 -31.20 -6.05 2.76
CA ASN A 445 -31.44 -6.44 1.37
C ASN A 445 -31.99 -7.88 1.30
N GLU A 446 -33.31 -8.01 1.24
CA GLU A 446 -33.99 -9.30 1.21
C GLU A 446 -33.64 -10.11 -0.04
N GLN A 447 -33.62 -9.47 -1.21
CA GLN A 447 -33.31 -10.14 -2.47
C GLN A 447 -31.87 -10.71 -2.48
N ALA A 448 -30.90 -9.93 -2.02
CA ALA A 448 -29.52 -10.41 -1.91
C ALA A 448 -29.42 -11.56 -0.90
N THR A 449 -30.16 -11.51 0.22
CA THR A 449 -30.16 -12.58 1.22
C THR A 449 -30.74 -13.88 0.66
N GLN A 450 -31.83 -13.82 -0.07
CA GLN A 450 -32.43 -14.99 -0.72
C GLN A 450 -31.49 -15.59 -1.79
N LEU A 451 -30.84 -14.72 -2.59
CA LEU A 451 -29.84 -15.16 -3.58
C LEU A 451 -28.64 -15.82 -2.90
N LEU A 452 -28.12 -15.22 -1.82
CA LEU A 452 -27.03 -15.80 -1.04
C LEU A 452 -27.37 -17.19 -0.52
N GLN A 453 -28.54 -17.38 0.10
CA GLN A 453 -28.95 -18.67 0.63
C GLN A 453 -29.10 -19.72 -0.49
N LYS A 454 -29.65 -19.33 -1.65
CA LYS A 454 -29.73 -20.19 -2.82
C LYS A 454 -28.38 -20.64 -3.34
N GLU A 455 -27.45 -19.69 -3.51
CA GLU A 455 -26.14 -19.99 -4.05
C GLU A 455 -25.27 -20.80 -3.06
N LEU A 456 -25.32 -20.48 -1.75
CA LEU A 456 -24.67 -21.30 -0.71
C LEU A 456 -25.22 -22.73 -0.71
N GLY A 457 -26.53 -22.91 -0.78
CA GLY A 457 -27.15 -24.25 -0.84
C GLY A 457 -26.71 -25.05 -2.07
N ARG A 458 -26.63 -24.40 -3.24
CA ARG A 458 -26.11 -24.99 -4.48
C ARG A 458 -24.64 -25.45 -4.31
N LEU A 459 -23.79 -24.57 -3.78
CA LEU A 459 -22.35 -24.82 -3.61
C LEU A 459 -22.10 -25.88 -2.53
N ALA A 460 -22.77 -25.80 -1.38
CA ALA A 460 -22.64 -26.76 -0.29
C ALA A 460 -23.12 -28.17 -0.70
N THR A 461 -24.11 -28.26 -1.59
CA THR A 461 -24.52 -29.55 -2.15
C THR A 461 -23.46 -30.18 -3.06
N ALA A 462 -22.76 -29.33 -3.86
CA ALA A 462 -21.73 -29.78 -4.78
C ALA A 462 -20.40 -30.11 -4.07
N GLN A 463 -20.02 -29.32 -3.10
CA GLN A 463 -18.73 -29.40 -2.38
C GLN A 463 -18.94 -29.13 -0.88
N PRO A 464 -19.51 -30.08 -0.13
CA PRO A 464 -19.83 -29.88 1.29
C PRO A 464 -18.58 -29.73 2.13
N MET A 465 -18.68 -28.84 3.14
CA MET A 465 -17.62 -28.60 4.10
C MET A 465 -17.76 -29.47 5.35
N ASP A 466 -16.67 -30.09 5.75
CA ASP A 466 -16.57 -30.80 7.03
C ASP A 466 -16.20 -29.82 8.15
N GLN A 467 -16.86 -29.92 9.31
CA GLN A 467 -16.56 -29.15 10.54
C GLN A 467 -16.41 -27.63 10.28
N PRO A 468 -17.48 -26.94 9.88
CA PRO A 468 -17.40 -25.51 9.53
C PRO A 468 -17.20 -24.59 10.73
N ILE A 469 -17.47 -25.04 11.96
CA ILE A 469 -17.48 -24.21 13.17
C ILE A 469 -16.19 -24.37 13.94
N LYS A 470 -15.55 -23.25 14.28
CA LYS A 470 -14.35 -23.18 15.09
C LYS A 470 -14.52 -22.22 16.27
N GLU A 471 -14.17 -22.63 17.46
CA GLU A 471 -14.28 -21.84 18.69
C GLU A 471 -13.02 -20.99 18.92
N SER A 472 -13.20 -19.75 19.36
CA SER A 472 -12.11 -18.88 19.83
C SER A 472 -11.76 -19.21 21.29
N LEU A 473 -10.64 -19.89 21.49
CA LEU A 473 -10.15 -20.19 22.84
C LEU A 473 -9.78 -18.91 23.61
N LYS A 474 -9.22 -17.90 22.94
CA LYS A 474 -8.82 -16.63 23.55
C LYS A 474 -10.03 -15.85 24.05
N SER A 475 -11.07 -15.73 23.22
CA SER A 475 -12.33 -15.10 23.62
C SER A 475 -13.00 -15.83 24.76
N LYS A 476 -13.00 -17.16 24.73
CA LYS A 476 -13.57 -18.00 25.79
C LYS A 476 -12.91 -17.77 27.16
N ILE A 477 -11.58 -17.65 27.17
CA ILE A 477 -10.85 -17.35 28.44
C ILE A 477 -11.34 -16.00 28.98
N VAL A 478 -11.31 -14.94 28.19
CA VAL A 478 -11.69 -13.58 28.61
C VAL A 478 -13.15 -13.48 29.04
N LEU A 479 -14.06 -14.21 28.41
CA LEU A 479 -15.49 -14.18 28.74
C LEU A 479 -15.79 -14.88 30.04
N ASN A 480 -14.95 -15.85 30.44
CA ASN A 480 -15.13 -16.64 31.66
C ASN A 480 -14.31 -16.11 32.87
N GLU A 481 -13.47 -15.10 32.67
CA GLU A 481 -12.88 -14.28 33.72
C GLU A 481 -13.89 -13.20 34.20
#